data_f6611e74868871d20f92038bd7c99bac
#
_entry.id   f6611e74868871d20f92038bd7c99bac
#
_cell.length_a   1.000
_cell.length_b   1.000
_cell.length_c   1.000
_cell.angle_alpha   90.00
_cell.angle_beta   90.00
_cell.angle_gamma   90.00
#
_symmetry.space_group_name_H-M   'P 1'
#
loop_
_entity.id
_entity.type
_entity.pdbx_description
1 polymer ?
#
loop_
_entity_poly.entity_id
_entity_poly.type
_entity_poly.pdbx_seq_one_letter_code
_entity_poly.pdbx_strand_id
1 'polypeptide(L)'
;MVHRRDSQTKNPAEKTSKPEDLPGRGDQLAGGVAKIGVEIIRRACEAPLRQLTENAGVDGSIVVRDVRDGKDAYGYNVATGEYVDMFKAGIIDPTKVTRGALENAASIAGLLLVTEAMVADIPKKDPPPPPAPGGMDGMY
;
A
#
# COMPACT_ATOMS: atom_id res chain seq x y z
N MET A 1 -21.53 54.56 -52.26
CA MET A 1 -20.31 54.26 -51.53
C MET A 1 -20.70 53.79 -50.11
N VAL A 2 -20.92 52.50 -49.93
CA VAL A 2 -21.50 51.90 -48.70
C VAL A 2 -20.39 51.24 -47.95
N HIS A 3 -20.08 51.74 -46.74
CA HIS A 3 -19.08 51.18 -45.83
C HIS A 3 -19.72 50.06 -45.05
N ARG A 4 -19.32 48.81 -45.32
CA ARG A 4 -19.63 47.64 -44.51
C ARG A 4 -18.70 47.62 -43.34
N ARG A 5 -19.21 47.79 -42.10
CA ARG A 5 -18.51 47.48 -40.86
C ARG A 5 -18.66 45.99 -40.59
N ASP A 6 -17.59 45.26 -40.74
CA ASP A 6 -17.46 43.91 -40.18
C ASP A 6 -17.25 44.01 -38.68
N SER A 7 -18.31 43.77 -37.92
CA SER A 7 -18.24 43.54 -36.47
C SER A 7 -18.02 42.07 -36.24
N GLN A 8 -16.74 41.64 -36.23
CA GLN A 8 -16.38 40.34 -35.65
C GLN A 8 -16.51 40.45 -34.14
N THR A 9 -17.63 39.99 -33.60
CA THR A 9 -17.76 39.64 -32.18
C THR A 9 -16.90 38.40 -31.91
N LYS A 10 -15.69 38.63 -31.40
CA LYS A 10 -14.90 37.59 -30.81
C LYS A 10 -15.68 36.98 -29.64
N ASN A 11 -16.14 35.76 -29.81
CA ASN A 11 -16.67 34.93 -28.77
C ASN A 11 -15.55 34.74 -27.75
N PRO A 12 -15.72 35.12 -26.43
CA PRO A 12 -14.67 34.89 -25.44
C PRO A 12 -14.53 33.40 -25.25
N ALA A 13 -13.39 32.93 -25.67
CA ALA A 13 -12.84 31.59 -25.62
C ALA A 13 -13.54 30.67 -24.60
N GLU A 14 -14.19 29.69 -25.13
CA GLU A 14 -14.36 28.38 -24.55
C GLU A 14 -12.98 27.86 -24.13
N LYS A 15 -12.61 28.12 -22.86
CA LYS A 15 -11.47 27.46 -22.21
C LYS A 15 -11.87 26.01 -22.02
N THR A 16 -11.62 25.18 -23.01
CA THR A 16 -11.58 23.75 -22.81
C THR A 16 -10.45 23.49 -21.80
N SER A 17 -10.83 23.31 -20.54
CA SER A 17 -9.91 22.82 -19.51
C SER A 17 -9.37 21.49 -20.01
N LYS A 18 -8.03 21.38 -20.08
CA LYS A 18 -7.38 20.12 -20.40
C LYS A 18 -7.81 19.06 -19.40
N PRO A 19 -7.94 17.79 -19.82
CA PRO A 19 -8.31 16.69 -18.91
C PRO A 19 -7.42 16.57 -17.68
N GLU A 20 -6.19 17.06 -17.74
CA GLU A 20 -5.20 17.11 -16.66
C GLU A 20 -5.48 18.18 -15.59
N ASP A 21 -6.34 19.20 -15.90
CA ASP A 21 -6.71 20.25 -14.95
C ASP A 21 -7.95 19.89 -14.10
N LEU A 22 -8.56 18.74 -14.34
CA LEU A 22 -9.64 18.24 -13.49
C LEU A 22 -9.03 17.72 -12.19
N PRO A 23 -9.40 18.27 -11.01
CA PRO A 23 -8.98 17.71 -9.74
C PRO A 23 -9.33 16.23 -9.75
N GLY A 24 -8.35 15.37 -9.47
CA GLY A 24 -8.55 13.93 -9.47
C GLY A 24 -9.76 13.58 -8.59
N ARG A 25 -10.54 12.58 -8.99
CA ARG A 25 -11.75 12.17 -8.26
C ARG A 25 -11.48 11.92 -6.77
N GLY A 26 -10.21 11.63 -6.42
CA GLY A 26 -9.72 11.52 -5.05
C GLY A 26 -9.70 12.84 -4.28
N ASP A 27 -9.40 13.96 -4.95
CA ASP A 27 -9.35 15.27 -4.29
C ASP A 27 -10.74 15.80 -3.94
N GLN A 28 -11.76 15.43 -4.72
CA GLN A 28 -13.16 15.78 -4.43
C GLN A 28 -13.74 14.95 -3.26
N LEU A 29 -13.21 13.77 -3.01
CA LEU A 29 -13.59 12.92 -1.87
C LEU A 29 -12.86 13.30 -0.58
N ALA A 30 -11.90 14.22 -0.64
CA ALA A 30 -11.03 14.61 0.47
C ALA A 30 -11.68 15.51 1.52
N GLY A 31 -13.00 15.69 1.48
CA GLY A 31 -13.77 16.41 2.51
C GLY A 31 -14.09 15.53 3.73
N GLY A 32 -13.54 15.85 4.89
CA GLY A 32 -13.99 15.24 6.15
C GLY A 32 -13.61 13.78 6.34
N VAL A 33 -14.59 12.91 6.61
CA VAL A 33 -14.41 11.50 7.00
C VAL A 33 -13.73 10.67 5.90
N ALA A 34 -13.97 10.97 4.62
CA ALA A 34 -13.34 10.28 3.50
C ALA A 34 -11.81 10.45 3.48
N LYS A 35 -11.29 11.61 3.91
CA LYS A 35 -9.87 11.88 4.02
C LYS A 35 -9.19 10.95 5.05
N ILE A 36 -9.85 10.69 6.16
CA ILE A 36 -9.36 9.77 7.19
C ILE A 36 -9.24 8.36 6.63
N GLY A 37 -10.25 7.88 5.88
CA GLY A 37 -10.22 6.57 5.24
C GLY A 37 -9.07 6.42 4.23
N VAL A 38 -8.84 7.43 3.41
CA VAL A 38 -7.72 7.45 2.46
C VAL A 38 -6.38 7.40 3.19
N GLU A 39 -6.22 8.14 4.29
CA GLU A 39 -4.98 8.14 5.07
C GLU A 39 -4.72 6.79 5.77
N ILE A 40 -5.78 6.11 6.22
CA ILE A 40 -5.66 4.74 6.76
C ILE A 40 -5.10 3.79 5.71
N ILE A 41 -5.67 3.79 4.49
CA ILE A 41 -5.19 2.94 3.39
C ILE A 41 -3.74 3.29 3.02
N ARG A 42 -3.41 4.57 2.96
CA ARG A 42 -2.04 5.03 2.68
C ARG A 42 -1.04 4.45 3.69
N ARG A 43 -1.32 4.54 4.98
CA ARG A 43 -0.48 3.96 6.04
C ARG A 43 -0.43 2.43 5.97
N ALA A 44 -1.55 1.79 5.67
CA ALA A 44 -1.59 0.34 5.51
C ALA A 44 -0.68 -0.14 4.36
N CYS A 45 -0.59 0.61 3.26
CA CYS A 45 0.31 0.28 2.15
C CYS A 45 1.81 0.39 2.51
N GLU A 46 2.18 1.10 3.57
CA GLU A 46 3.57 1.15 4.07
C GLU A 46 3.94 -0.08 4.92
N ALA A 47 2.96 -0.78 5.49
CA ALA A 47 3.18 -1.87 6.44
C ALA A 47 4.03 -3.03 5.88
N PRO A 48 3.86 -3.50 4.63
CA PRO A 48 4.69 -4.58 4.10
C PRO A 48 6.18 -4.22 4.04
N LEU A 49 6.51 -2.99 3.61
CA LEU A 49 7.89 -2.55 3.56
C LEU A 49 8.49 -2.41 4.98
N ARG A 50 7.74 -1.89 5.94
CA ARG A 50 8.16 -1.82 7.34
C ARG A 50 8.47 -3.21 7.89
N GLN A 51 7.59 -4.17 7.65
CA GLN A 51 7.78 -5.54 8.12
C GLN A 51 9.01 -6.21 7.49
N LEU A 52 9.25 -5.99 6.19
CA LEU A 52 10.44 -6.52 5.52
C LEU A 52 11.73 -5.95 6.12
N THR A 53 11.77 -4.65 6.39
CA THR A 53 12.94 -4.00 6.98
C THR A 53 13.16 -4.38 8.44
N GLU A 54 12.10 -4.51 9.22
CA GLU A 54 12.16 -5.01 10.61
C GLU A 54 12.71 -6.43 10.66
N ASN A 55 12.26 -7.32 9.76
CA ASN A 55 12.78 -8.69 9.66
C ASN A 55 14.28 -8.73 9.33
N ALA A 56 14.79 -7.70 8.66
CA ALA A 56 16.22 -7.54 8.34
C ALA A 56 17.00 -6.77 9.43
N GLY A 57 16.35 -6.34 10.51
CA GLY A 57 16.99 -5.55 11.56
C GLY A 57 17.27 -4.09 11.19
N VAL A 58 16.58 -3.55 10.18
CA VAL A 58 16.73 -2.17 9.68
C VAL A 58 15.53 -1.32 10.13
N ASP A 59 15.77 -0.04 10.45
CA ASP A 59 14.68 0.89 10.79
C ASP A 59 13.79 1.16 9.55
N GLY A 60 12.59 0.59 9.58
CA GLY A 60 11.61 0.74 8.51
C GLY A 60 11.11 2.16 8.30
N SER A 61 11.20 3.03 9.30
CA SER A 61 10.70 4.41 9.20
C SER A 61 11.55 5.25 8.25
N ILE A 62 12.85 5.07 8.29
CA ILE A 62 13.80 5.73 7.39
C ILE A 62 13.61 5.23 5.97
N VAL A 63 13.58 3.89 5.80
CA VAL A 63 13.45 3.27 4.49
C VAL A 63 12.14 3.66 3.79
N VAL A 64 11.02 3.63 4.52
CA VAL A 64 9.71 4.04 3.97
C VAL A 64 9.73 5.49 3.51
N ARG A 65 10.32 6.40 4.29
CA ARG A 65 10.46 7.81 3.91
C ARG A 65 11.27 7.95 2.62
N ASP A 66 12.43 7.31 2.56
CA ASP A 66 13.35 7.44 1.45
C ASP A 66 12.79 6.83 0.15
N VAL A 67 12.09 5.69 0.24
CA VAL A 67 11.38 5.09 -0.90
C VAL A 67 10.22 5.97 -1.37
N ARG A 68 9.47 6.59 -0.44
CA ARG A 68 8.37 7.48 -0.80
C ARG A 68 8.84 8.77 -1.48
N ASP A 69 10.00 9.29 -1.08
CA ASP A 69 10.61 10.48 -1.67
C ASP A 69 11.35 10.16 -2.99
N GLY A 70 11.57 8.87 -3.26
CA GLY A 70 12.13 8.36 -4.51
C GLY A 70 11.16 8.51 -5.70
N LYS A 71 11.69 8.33 -6.91
CA LYS A 71 10.94 8.44 -8.17
C LYS A 71 10.92 7.09 -8.89
N ASP A 72 9.87 6.90 -9.68
CA ASP A 72 9.69 5.74 -10.56
C ASP A 72 9.79 4.40 -9.80
N ALA A 73 10.72 3.54 -10.19
CA ALA A 73 10.91 2.21 -9.63
C ALA A 73 11.94 2.16 -8.49
N TYR A 74 12.27 3.31 -7.89
CA TYR A 74 13.21 3.38 -6.78
C TYR A 74 12.67 2.64 -5.55
N GLY A 75 13.46 1.74 -5.00
CA GLY A 75 13.09 0.93 -3.85
C GLY A 75 14.29 0.43 -3.08
N TYR A 76 14.05 -0.22 -1.96
CA TYR A 76 15.06 -0.76 -1.08
C TYR A 76 15.17 -2.27 -1.22
N ASN A 77 16.34 -2.75 -1.61
CA ASN A 77 16.65 -4.18 -1.64
C ASN A 77 17.11 -4.65 -0.26
N VAL A 78 16.21 -5.27 0.47
CA VAL A 78 16.47 -5.75 1.84
C VAL A 78 17.60 -6.78 1.90
N ALA A 79 17.81 -7.58 0.85
CA ALA A 79 18.84 -8.61 0.82
C ALA A 79 20.26 -8.03 0.71
N THR A 80 20.43 -6.90 0.00
CA THR A 80 21.76 -6.25 -0.17
C THR A 80 21.92 -5.02 0.71
N GLY A 81 20.84 -4.50 1.28
CA GLY A 81 20.88 -3.26 2.06
C GLY A 81 21.01 -1.98 1.21
N GLU A 82 20.71 -2.06 -0.07
CA GLU A 82 20.94 -0.95 -1.03
C GLU A 82 19.63 -0.45 -1.64
N TYR A 83 19.64 0.84 -1.98
CA TYR A 83 18.55 1.44 -2.77
C TYR A 83 18.83 1.25 -4.26
N VAL A 84 17.88 0.64 -4.96
CA VAL A 84 18.04 0.26 -6.36
C VAL A 84 16.76 0.56 -7.17
N ASP A 85 16.90 0.53 -8.49
CA ASP A 85 15.75 0.45 -9.40
C ASP A 85 15.22 -0.99 -9.38
N MET A 86 14.05 -1.20 -8.78
CA MET A 86 13.45 -2.51 -8.54
C MET A 86 13.16 -3.27 -9.84
N PHE A 87 12.80 -2.56 -10.92
CA PHE A 87 12.59 -3.20 -12.22
C PHE A 87 13.89 -3.73 -12.82
N LYS A 88 14.97 -2.94 -12.77
CA LYS A 88 16.29 -3.37 -13.27
C LYS A 88 16.88 -4.49 -12.43
N ALA A 89 16.62 -4.47 -11.13
CA ALA A 89 17.04 -5.53 -10.22
C ALA A 89 16.19 -6.79 -10.33
N GLY A 90 15.06 -6.77 -11.06
CA GLY A 90 14.16 -7.91 -11.19
C GLY A 90 13.35 -8.22 -9.92
N ILE A 91 13.27 -7.28 -8.98
CA ILE A 91 12.57 -7.42 -7.70
C ILE A 91 11.18 -6.81 -7.85
N ILE A 92 10.26 -7.60 -8.39
CA ILE A 92 8.90 -7.16 -8.68
C ILE A 92 7.89 -8.26 -8.35
N ASP A 93 6.73 -7.87 -7.88
CA ASP A 93 5.59 -8.74 -7.70
C ASP A 93 4.59 -8.60 -8.86
N PRO A 94 3.92 -9.68 -9.28
CA PRO A 94 2.84 -9.59 -10.24
C PRO A 94 1.71 -8.69 -9.70
N THR A 95 1.24 -7.74 -10.51
CA THR A 95 0.16 -6.80 -10.14
C THR A 95 -1.10 -7.49 -9.61
N LYS A 96 -1.43 -8.68 -10.16
CA LYS A 96 -2.58 -9.47 -9.71
C LYS A 96 -2.44 -9.89 -8.24
N VAL A 97 -1.23 -10.23 -7.79
CA VAL A 97 -0.96 -10.67 -6.41
C VAL A 97 -1.11 -9.50 -5.45
N THR A 98 -0.44 -8.39 -5.72
CA THR A 98 -0.49 -7.20 -4.86
C THR A 98 -1.90 -6.59 -4.78
N ARG A 99 -2.60 -6.54 -5.91
CA ARG A 99 -3.98 -6.09 -5.97
C ARG A 99 -4.91 -7.01 -5.17
N GLY A 100 -4.81 -8.32 -5.36
CA GLY A 100 -5.63 -9.29 -4.63
C GLY A 100 -5.38 -9.26 -3.13
N ALA A 101 -4.14 -9.09 -2.70
CA ALA A 101 -3.81 -8.91 -1.29
C ALA A 101 -4.49 -7.67 -0.68
N LEU A 102 -4.45 -6.53 -1.38
CA LEU A 102 -5.08 -5.30 -0.92
C LEU A 102 -6.61 -5.41 -0.88
N GLU A 103 -7.24 -5.99 -1.91
CA GLU A 103 -8.70 -6.19 -1.99
C GLU A 103 -9.18 -7.10 -0.85
N ASN A 104 -8.48 -8.21 -0.58
CA ASN A 104 -8.82 -9.11 0.51
C ASN A 104 -8.64 -8.46 1.88
N ALA A 105 -7.53 -7.76 2.09
CA ALA A 105 -7.29 -7.03 3.34
C ALA A 105 -8.37 -5.97 3.60
N ALA A 106 -8.74 -5.19 2.59
CA ALA A 106 -9.78 -4.18 2.70
C ALA A 106 -11.16 -4.79 3.00
N SER A 107 -11.48 -5.94 2.41
CA SER A 107 -12.72 -6.67 2.66
C SER A 107 -12.83 -7.13 4.11
N ILE A 108 -11.77 -7.75 4.65
CA ILE A 108 -11.74 -8.20 6.05
C ILE A 108 -11.78 -7.01 7.02
N ALA A 109 -11.02 -5.95 6.75
CA ALA A 109 -11.04 -4.74 7.57
C ALA A 109 -12.44 -4.09 7.58
N GLY A 110 -13.12 -4.05 6.43
CA GLY A 110 -14.49 -3.56 6.32
C GLY A 110 -15.48 -4.36 7.16
N LEU A 111 -15.36 -5.68 7.18
CA LEU A 111 -16.17 -6.53 8.04
C LEU A 111 -15.92 -6.24 9.53
N LEU A 112 -14.67 -6.12 9.94
CA LEU A 112 -14.31 -5.82 11.34
C LEU A 112 -14.86 -4.45 11.79
N LEU A 113 -14.87 -3.46 10.91
CA LEU A 113 -15.40 -2.13 11.22
C LEU A 113 -16.91 -2.09 11.46
N VAL A 114 -17.66 -3.02 10.89
CA VAL A 114 -19.13 -3.08 11.05
C VAL A 114 -19.59 -4.13 12.07
N THR A 115 -18.68 -4.91 12.65
CA THR A 115 -18.98 -5.90 13.70
C THR A 115 -18.84 -5.29 15.09
N GLU A 116 -19.76 -5.62 15.99
CA GLU A 116 -19.72 -5.16 17.39
C GLU A 116 -18.87 -6.06 18.29
N ALA A 117 -18.74 -7.34 17.90
CA ALA A 117 -17.99 -8.33 18.67
C ALA A 117 -17.31 -9.36 17.76
N MET A 118 -16.17 -9.86 18.19
CA MET A 118 -15.46 -10.97 17.56
C MET A 118 -15.32 -12.11 18.57
N VAL A 119 -15.69 -13.31 18.15
CA VAL A 119 -15.52 -14.53 18.95
C VAL A 119 -14.37 -15.34 18.36
N ALA A 120 -13.39 -15.66 19.17
CA ALA A 120 -12.24 -16.47 18.78
C ALA A 120 -11.94 -17.53 19.82
N ASP A 121 -11.44 -18.68 19.38
CA ASP A 121 -10.98 -19.73 20.28
C ASP A 121 -9.72 -19.28 21.05
N ILE A 122 -9.67 -19.63 22.33
CA ILE A 122 -8.46 -19.44 23.14
C ILE A 122 -7.40 -20.44 22.65
N PRO A 123 -6.18 -20.01 22.31
CA PRO A 123 -5.12 -20.92 21.90
C PRO A 123 -4.90 -22.00 22.98
N LYS A 124 -5.07 -23.26 22.61
CA LYS A 124 -4.72 -24.37 23.50
C LYS A 124 -3.20 -24.43 23.58
N LYS A 125 -2.66 -24.50 24.81
CA LYS A 125 -1.25 -24.84 24.99
C LYS A 125 -1.03 -26.24 24.41
N ASP A 126 -0.09 -26.35 23.49
CA ASP A 126 0.32 -27.67 23.00
C ASP A 126 0.71 -28.57 24.18
N PRO A 127 0.23 -29.82 24.22
CA PRO A 127 0.66 -30.75 25.25
C PRO A 127 2.19 -30.89 25.17
N PRO A 128 2.88 -31.03 26.34
CA PRO A 128 4.30 -31.22 26.32
C PRO A 128 4.66 -32.46 25.46
N PRO A 129 5.74 -32.39 24.68
CA PRO A 129 6.15 -33.52 23.85
C PRO A 129 6.25 -34.80 24.71
N PRO A 130 5.82 -35.96 24.20
CA PRO A 130 5.89 -37.21 24.93
C PRO A 130 7.34 -37.44 25.34
N PRO A 131 7.60 -37.96 26.57
CA PRO A 131 8.94 -38.26 27.03
C PRO A 131 9.61 -39.19 26.01
N ALA A 132 10.82 -38.85 25.63
CA ALA A 132 11.64 -39.67 24.73
C ALA A 132 11.65 -41.10 25.27
N PRO A 133 11.47 -42.14 24.43
CA PRO A 133 11.59 -43.52 24.87
C PRO A 133 12.96 -43.69 25.49
N GLY A 134 12.95 -44.01 26.80
CA GLY A 134 14.17 -44.18 27.58
C GLY A 134 15.07 -45.15 26.85
N GLY A 135 16.25 -44.69 26.47
CA GLY A 135 17.31 -45.55 25.98
C GLY A 135 17.58 -46.64 27.02
N MET A 136 17.34 -47.85 26.65
CA MET A 136 17.92 -48.96 27.37
C MET A 136 19.46 -48.90 27.15
N ASP A 137 20.12 -48.14 28.00
CA ASP A 137 21.55 -48.15 28.04
C ASP A 137 21.95 -49.04 29.22
N GLY A 138 22.60 -50.12 28.88
CA GLY A 138 23.42 -50.78 29.87
C GLY A 138 23.02 -52.19 30.23
N MET A 139 23.52 -53.09 29.50
CA MET A 139 24.08 -54.32 30.07
C MET A 139 25.04 -54.91 29.03
N TYR A 140 26.31 -54.57 29.19
CA TYR A 140 27.42 -55.50 29.08
C TYR A 140 28.68 -54.84 29.62
#